data_da8fd98d00352bde57f47f55b627f68f
#
_entry.id   da8fd98d00352bde57f47f55b627f68f
#
_cell.length_a   1.000
_cell.length_b   1.000
_cell.length_c   1.000
_cell.angle_alpha   90.00
_cell.angle_beta   90.00
_cell.angle_gamma   90.00
#
_symmetry.space_group_name_H-M   'P 1'
#
loop_
_entity.id
_entity.type
_entity.pdbx_description
1 polymer ?
#
loop_
_entity_poly.entity_id
_entity_poly.type
_entity_poly.pdbx_seq_one_letter_code
_entity_poly.pdbx_strand_id
1 'polypeptide(L)'
;MRTLLAVLAAALLATAALAEEREIKLKPGPGLDKVEANCNACHSLDYIQMNSPFLNAAQWEAAVKKMIGPFGAPIQEDDAKAITEYLKANYGG
;
A
#
# COMPACT_ATOMS: atom_id res chain seq x y z
N MET A 1 16.33 16.64 39.13
CA MET A 1 16.76 15.44 38.46
C MET A 1 15.63 14.43 38.18
N ARG A 2 14.83 14.06 39.18
CA ARG A 2 13.74 13.08 39.02
C ARG A 2 12.64 13.54 38.06
N THR A 3 12.30 14.83 38.05
CA THR A 3 11.29 15.40 37.16
C THR A 3 11.73 15.46 35.70
N LEU A 4 13.01 15.70 35.42
CA LEU A 4 13.58 15.72 34.08
C LEU A 4 13.56 14.35 33.41
N LEU A 5 13.87 13.28 34.15
CA LEU A 5 13.83 11.89 33.65
C LEU A 5 12.41 11.45 33.29
N ALA A 6 11.41 11.85 34.09
CA ALA A 6 10.01 11.52 33.81
C ALA A 6 9.49 12.20 32.55
N VAL A 7 9.87 13.46 32.29
CA VAL A 7 9.50 14.21 31.09
C VAL A 7 10.11 13.59 29.82
N LEU A 8 11.38 13.17 29.89
CA LEU A 8 12.07 12.50 28.77
C LEU A 8 11.42 11.17 28.42
N ALA A 9 11.04 10.34 29.39
CA ALA A 9 10.38 9.06 29.17
C ALA A 9 8.99 9.25 28.52
N ALA A 10 8.22 10.23 28.97
CA ALA A 10 6.91 10.54 28.37
C ALA A 10 7.01 11.01 26.92
N ALA A 11 8.02 11.82 26.57
CA ALA A 11 8.27 12.26 25.21
C ALA A 11 8.64 11.12 24.27
N LEU A 12 9.46 10.15 24.71
CA LEU A 12 9.83 8.97 23.91
C LEU A 12 8.62 8.05 23.67
N LEU A 13 7.76 7.83 24.64
CA LEU A 13 6.54 7.03 24.51
C LEU A 13 5.55 7.68 23.53
N ALA A 14 5.38 8.99 23.57
CA ALA A 14 4.51 9.72 22.65
C ALA A 14 5.00 9.63 21.20
N THR A 15 6.30 9.68 20.95
CA THR A 15 6.90 9.53 19.62
C THR A 15 6.68 8.14 19.06
N ALA A 16 6.84 7.09 19.86
CA ALA A 16 6.61 5.71 19.45
C ALA A 16 5.14 5.47 19.09
N ALA A 17 4.19 5.98 19.88
CA ALA A 17 2.76 5.86 19.61
C ALA A 17 2.35 6.53 18.30
N LEU A 18 2.91 7.71 17.97
CA LEU A 18 2.64 8.42 16.72
C LEU A 18 3.19 7.65 15.49
N ALA A 19 4.29 6.92 15.63
CA ALA A 19 4.88 6.15 14.54
C ALA A 19 4.05 4.92 14.16
N GLU A 20 3.24 4.37 15.07
CA GLU A 20 2.44 3.16 14.87
C GLU A 20 1.05 3.42 14.24
N GLU A 21 0.60 4.66 14.13
CA GLU A 21 -0.77 5.00 13.73
C GLU A 21 -1.04 5.09 12.23
N ARG A 22 -0.10 4.74 11.38
CA ARG A 22 -0.30 4.85 9.93
C ARG A 22 -0.87 3.56 9.33
N GLU A 23 -2.19 3.46 9.28
CA GLU A 23 -2.87 2.44 8.48
C GLU A 23 -3.21 2.97 7.09
N ILE A 24 -2.83 2.22 6.07
CA ILE A 24 -3.20 2.53 4.69
C ILE A 24 -4.53 1.85 4.38
N LYS A 25 -5.57 2.65 4.14
CA LYS A 25 -6.89 2.15 3.76
C LYS A 25 -7.14 2.43 2.29
N LEU A 26 -7.22 1.36 1.50
CA LEU A 26 -7.59 1.44 0.10
C LEU A 26 -9.11 1.43 -0.06
N LYS A 27 -9.60 1.89 -1.21
CA LYS A 27 -11.03 1.90 -1.51
C LYS A 27 -11.60 0.48 -1.46
N PRO A 28 -12.78 0.26 -0.84
CA PRO A 28 -13.41 -1.04 -0.86
C PRO A 28 -13.90 -1.42 -2.26
N GLY A 29 -13.87 -2.69 -2.58
CA GLY A 29 -14.33 -3.20 -3.87
C GLY A 29 -13.81 -4.60 -4.18
N PRO A 30 -14.33 -5.25 -5.23
CA PRO A 30 -13.84 -6.56 -5.66
C PRO A 30 -12.35 -6.54 -5.97
N GLY A 31 -11.61 -7.50 -5.46
CA GLY A 31 -10.16 -7.63 -5.67
C GLY A 31 -9.30 -6.97 -4.59
N LEU A 32 -9.88 -6.21 -3.66
CA LEU A 32 -9.12 -5.56 -2.58
C LEU A 32 -8.32 -6.57 -1.75
N ASP A 33 -8.91 -7.70 -1.40
CA ASP A 33 -8.25 -8.78 -0.66
C ASP A 33 -6.99 -9.29 -1.38
N LYS A 34 -7.03 -9.38 -2.69
CA LYS A 34 -5.89 -9.80 -3.51
C LYS A 34 -4.79 -8.74 -3.56
N VAL A 35 -5.17 -7.47 -3.61
CA VAL A 35 -4.23 -6.36 -3.53
C VAL A 35 -3.51 -6.36 -2.17
N GLU A 36 -4.25 -6.47 -1.09
CA GLU A 36 -3.68 -6.50 0.26
C GLU A 36 -2.76 -7.70 0.48
N ALA A 37 -3.15 -8.87 -0.04
CA ALA A 37 -2.36 -10.10 0.11
C ALA A 37 -1.07 -10.10 -0.72
N ASN A 38 -1.07 -9.49 -1.91
CA ASN A 38 0.04 -9.61 -2.86
C ASN A 38 0.91 -8.35 -2.95
N CYS A 39 0.33 -7.16 -2.87
CA CYS A 39 1.06 -5.92 -3.17
C CYS A 39 1.90 -5.41 -2.01
N ASN A 40 1.63 -5.85 -0.80
CA ASN A 40 2.34 -5.41 0.40
C ASN A 40 3.72 -6.07 0.59
N ALA A 41 4.06 -7.06 -0.25
CA ALA A 41 5.30 -7.83 -0.12
C ALA A 41 6.55 -7.04 -0.53
N CYS A 42 6.45 -6.14 -1.50
CA CYS A 42 7.59 -5.43 -2.07
C CYS A 42 7.67 -3.97 -1.63
N HIS A 43 6.54 -3.32 -1.42
CA HIS A 43 6.47 -1.94 -0.95
C HIS A 43 5.13 -1.67 -0.29
N SER A 44 5.01 -0.52 0.36
CA SER A 44 3.80 -0.14 1.09
C SER A 44 2.61 0.10 0.14
N LEU A 45 1.39 -0.15 0.62
CA LEU A 45 0.15 0.05 -0.14
C LEU A 45 -0.16 1.52 -0.45
N ASP A 46 0.45 2.47 0.26
CA ASP A 46 0.31 3.89 -0.04
C ASP A 46 0.85 4.26 -1.43
N TYR A 47 1.71 3.43 -2.00
CA TYR A 47 2.18 3.57 -3.38
C TYR A 47 1.00 3.71 -4.36
N ILE A 48 -0.08 2.96 -4.13
CA ILE A 48 -1.29 3.00 -4.96
C ILE A 48 -1.95 4.39 -4.89
N GLN A 49 -2.15 4.90 -3.68
CA GLN A 49 -2.77 6.21 -3.47
C GLN A 49 -1.90 7.35 -3.99
N MET A 50 -0.59 7.26 -3.80
CA MET A 50 0.37 8.26 -4.26
C MET A 50 0.46 8.36 -5.78
N ASN A 51 0.33 7.23 -6.47
CA ASN A 51 0.48 7.17 -7.93
C ASN A 51 -0.84 7.32 -8.68
N SER A 52 -1.98 7.17 -8.01
CA SER A 52 -3.30 7.28 -8.62
C SER A 52 -3.51 8.57 -9.45
N PRO A 53 -3.07 9.75 -9.02
CA PRO A 53 -3.20 10.96 -9.84
C PRO A 53 -2.43 10.93 -11.15
N PHE A 54 -1.45 10.05 -11.28
CA PHE A 54 -0.53 9.99 -12.42
C PHE A 54 -0.79 8.80 -13.34
N LEU A 55 -1.60 7.82 -12.93
CA LEU A 55 -1.83 6.59 -13.67
C LEU A 55 -3.30 6.43 -14.06
N ASN A 56 -3.55 6.24 -15.35
CA ASN A 56 -4.87 5.85 -15.86
C ASN A 56 -5.03 4.32 -15.85
N ALA A 57 -6.20 3.83 -16.27
CA ALA A 57 -6.50 2.40 -16.28
C ALA A 57 -5.49 1.56 -17.07
N ALA A 58 -5.12 2.01 -18.27
CA ALA A 58 -4.13 1.29 -19.10
C ALA A 58 -2.74 1.28 -18.47
N GLN A 59 -2.36 2.35 -17.80
CA GLN A 59 -1.07 2.45 -17.11
C GLN A 59 -1.02 1.57 -15.87
N TRP A 60 -2.12 1.41 -15.13
CA TRP A 60 -2.20 0.45 -14.03
C TRP A 60 -2.04 -0.99 -14.52
N GLU A 61 -2.68 -1.35 -15.63
CA GLU A 61 -2.50 -2.66 -16.23
C GLU A 61 -1.05 -2.92 -16.61
N ALA A 62 -0.40 -1.96 -17.25
CA ALA A 62 1.02 -2.03 -17.59
C ALA A 62 1.91 -2.16 -16.33
N ALA A 63 1.59 -1.43 -15.26
CA ALA A 63 2.33 -1.49 -14.00
C ALA A 63 2.25 -2.88 -13.35
N VAL A 64 1.07 -3.51 -13.33
CA VAL A 64 0.90 -4.87 -12.81
C VAL A 64 1.71 -5.87 -13.62
N LYS A 65 1.65 -5.81 -14.95
CA LYS A 65 2.45 -6.66 -15.83
C LYS A 65 3.95 -6.51 -15.60
N LYS A 66 4.39 -5.29 -15.37
CA LYS A 66 5.80 -4.98 -15.10
C LYS A 66 6.28 -5.57 -13.77
N MET A 67 5.44 -5.52 -12.73
CA MET A 67 5.77 -6.13 -11.44
C MET A 67 5.92 -7.65 -11.55
N ILE A 68 5.05 -8.29 -12.30
CA ILE A 68 5.05 -9.76 -12.45
C ILE A 68 6.18 -10.23 -13.38
N GLY A 69 6.37 -9.57 -14.51
CA GLY A 69 7.40 -9.93 -15.50
C GLY A 69 8.80 -9.53 -15.05
N PRO A 70 9.27 -8.30 -15.40
CA PRO A 70 10.64 -7.88 -15.12
C PRO A 70 11.04 -7.90 -13.64
N PHE A 71 10.11 -7.59 -12.73
CA PHE A 71 10.40 -7.56 -11.29
C PHE A 71 10.11 -8.88 -10.57
N GLY A 72 9.50 -9.85 -11.24
CA GLY A 72 9.34 -11.21 -10.74
C GLY A 72 8.41 -11.38 -9.55
N ALA A 73 7.40 -10.52 -9.39
CA ALA A 73 6.44 -10.67 -8.30
C ALA A 73 5.70 -12.01 -8.42
N PRO A 74 5.67 -12.83 -7.34
CA PRO A 74 5.08 -14.17 -7.39
C PRO A 74 3.57 -14.13 -7.25
N ILE A 75 2.87 -13.55 -8.22
CA ILE A 75 1.41 -13.39 -8.23
C ILE A 75 0.81 -14.36 -9.24
N GLN A 76 -0.17 -15.15 -8.81
CA GLN A 76 -0.90 -16.05 -9.69
C GLN A 76 -1.73 -15.27 -10.71
N GLU A 77 -1.96 -15.86 -11.87
CA GLU A 77 -2.64 -15.21 -13.00
C GLU A 77 -4.04 -14.71 -12.64
N ASP A 78 -4.83 -15.52 -11.94
CA ASP A 78 -6.18 -15.12 -11.49
C ASP A 78 -6.13 -13.93 -10.52
N ASP A 79 -5.18 -13.92 -9.61
CA ASP A 79 -4.97 -12.82 -8.67
C ASP A 79 -4.49 -11.56 -9.39
N ALA A 80 -3.60 -11.70 -10.36
CA ALA A 80 -3.12 -10.59 -11.18
C ALA A 80 -4.27 -9.91 -11.93
N LYS A 81 -5.19 -10.69 -12.47
CA LYS A 81 -6.39 -10.19 -13.15
C LYS A 81 -7.31 -9.43 -12.19
N ALA A 82 -7.58 -9.99 -11.01
CA ALA A 82 -8.39 -9.35 -9.99
C ALA A 82 -7.76 -8.04 -9.49
N ILE A 83 -6.47 -8.03 -9.28
CA ILE A 83 -5.71 -6.84 -8.88
C ILE A 83 -5.80 -5.75 -9.96
N THR A 84 -5.57 -6.12 -11.22
CA THR A 84 -5.64 -5.19 -12.35
C THR A 84 -7.02 -4.56 -12.45
N GLU A 85 -8.08 -5.35 -12.40
CA GLU A 85 -9.45 -4.83 -12.46
C GLU A 85 -9.78 -3.92 -11.27
N TYR A 86 -9.33 -4.27 -10.07
CA TYR A 86 -9.50 -3.44 -8.89
C TYR A 86 -8.83 -2.06 -9.05
N LEU A 87 -7.58 -2.03 -9.50
CA LEU A 87 -6.83 -0.79 -9.67
C LEU A 87 -7.45 0.09 -10.77
N LYS A 88 -7.88 -0.52 -11.87
CA LYS A 88 -8.56 0.20 -12.96
C LYS A 88 -9.87 0.83 -12.49
N ALA A 89 -10.67 0.09 -11.74
CA ALA A 89 -11.98 0.54 -11.28
C ALA A 89 -11.90 1.64 -10.21
N ASN A 90 -10.94 1.57 -9.31
CA ASN A 90 -10.88 2.42 -8.12
C ASN A 90 -9.82 3.54 -8.22
N TYR A 91 -8.78 3.35 -9.00
CA TYR A 91 -7.63 4.26 -9.09
C TYR A 91 -7.21 4.61 -10.53
N GLY A 92 -7.98 4.19 -11.50
CA GLY A 92 -7.65 4.37 -12.92
C GLY A 92 -8.16 5.66 -13.57
N GLY A 93 -8.61 6.60 -12.77
CA GLY A 93 -9.06 7.90 -13.27
C GLY A 93 -10.56 8.09 -13.28
#